data_f49d47f029f693697c9c2524a23f9ad0
#
_entry.id   f49d47f029f693697c9c2524a23f9ad0
#
_cell.length_a   1.000
_cell.length_b   1.000
_cell.length_c   1.000
_cell.angle_alpha   90.00
_cell.angle_beta   90.00
_cell.angle_gamma   90.00
#
_symmetry.space_group_name_H-M   'P 1'
#
loop_
_entity.id
_entity.type
_entity.pdbx_description
1 polymer ?
#
loop_
_entity_poly.entity_id
_entity_poly.type
_entity_poly.pdbx_seq_one_letter_code
_entity_poly.pdbx_strand_id
1 'polypeptide(L)'
;RDFTYIDDIVEGIFSIIKNPIKDPCKIYNIGNNKPVNLLDFVNVIEKCLDKKFKIEFKDIQPGDVKDTYADVSDLYLDFKFKPKTNIEFGVRKFIDWYLNYYKVKKWKLKLE
;
A
#
# COMPACT_ATOMS: atom_id res chain seq x y z
N ARG A 1 2.48 -9.44 -0.35
CA ARG A 1 1.74 -8.59 0.60
C ARG A 1 0.61 -7.84 -0.09
N ASP A 2 -0.47 -7.56 0.64
CA ASP A 2 -1.55 -6.69 0.17
C ASP A 2 -1.20 -5.24 0.49
N PHE A 3 -0.49 -4.59 -0.45
CA PHE A 3 -0.08 -3.19 -0.30
C PHE A 3 -1.25 -2.27 -0.62
N THR A 4 -1.56 -1.39 0.31
CA THR A 4 -2.70 -0.47 0.19
C THR A 4 -2.22 0.98 0.24
N TYR A 5 -2.69 1.79 -0.70
CA TYR A 5 -2.33 3.21 -0.75
C TYR A 5 -3.14 4.02 0.27
N ILE A 6 -2.50 5.01 0.88
CA ILE A 6 -3.10 5.76 2.00
C ILE A 6 -4.41 6.46 1.64
N ASP A 7 -4.53 7.01 0.43
CA ASP A 7 -5.75 7.71 0.03
C ASP A 7 -6.94 6.75 -0.07
N ASP A 8 -6.72 5.49 -0.51
CA ASP A 8 -7.76 4.47 -0.51
C ASP A 8 -8.21 4.13 0.92
N ILE A 9 -7.30 4.11 1.91
CA ILE A 9 -7.65 3.92 3.31
C ILE A 9 -8.50 5.09 3.81
N VAL A 10 -8.08 6.32 3.53
CA VAL A 10 -8.80 7.54 3.94
C VAL A 10 -10.18 7.60 3.29
N GLU A 11 -10.28 7.32 2.00
CA GLU A 11 -11.57 7.28 1.29
C GLU A 11 -12.51 6.20 1.87
N GLY A 12 -11.97 5.03 2.23
CA GLY A 12 -12.75 3.96 2.88
C GLY A 12 -13.29 4.38 4.24
N ILE A 13 -12.46 4.96 5.10
CA ILE A 13 -12.88 5.49 6.40
C ILE A 13 -13.94 6.59 6.21
N PHE A 14 -13.74 7.48 5.27
CA PHE A 14 -14.67 8.57 5.00
C PHE A 14 -16.02 8.08 4.48
N SER A 15 -16.01 7.01 3.69
CA SER A 15 -17.21 6.32 3.21
C SER A 15 -18.06 5.77 4.38
N ILE A 16 -17.41 5.20 5.41
CA ILE A 16 -18.08 4.70 6.62
C ILE A 16 -18.67 5.86 7.42
N ILE A 17 -17.90 6.93 7.63
CA ILE A 17 -18.34 8.10 8.43
C ILE A 17 -19.57 8.79 7.78
N LYS A 18 -19.56 8.92 6.47
CA LYS A 18 -20.65 9.58 5.72
C LYS A 18 -21.95 8.78 5.69
N ASN A 19 -21.85 7.47 5.79
CA ASN A 19 -22.98 6.55 5.65
C ASN A 19 -23.06 5.61 6.86
N PRO A 20 -23.34 6.13 8.07
CA PRO A 20 -23.35 5.32 9.27
C PRO A 20 -24.37 4.18 9.15
N ILE A 21 -23.94 2.98 9.51
CA ILE A 21 -24.80 1.80 9.56
C ILE A 21 -25.51 1.70 10.91
N LYS A 22 -26.57 0.87 10.96
CA LYS A 22 -27.34 0.66 12.19
C LYS A 22 -26.59 -0.17 13.23
N ASP A 23 -25.64 -1.02 12.82
CA ASP A 23 -24.83 -1.84 13.71
C ASP A 23 -23.64 -1.02 14.23
N PRO A 24 -23.63 -0.66 15.55
CA PRO A 24 -22.58 0.22 16.09
C PRO A 24 -21.22 -0.45 16.26
N CYS A 25 -21.12 -1.79 16.09
CA CYS A 25 -19.92 -2.57 16.42
C CYS A 25 -19.43 -3.46 15.27
N LYS A 26 -19.74 -3.16 14.03
CA LYS A 26 -19.28 -3.95 12.88
C LYS A 26 -17.82 -3.63 12.52
N ILE A 27 -17.03 -4.69 12.34
CA ILE A 27 -15.60 -4.59 11.97
C ILE A 27 -15.49 -4.69 10.45
N TYR A 28 -14.66 -3.85 9.85
CA TYR A 28 -14.36 -3.87 8.42
C TYR A 28 -12.86 -3.95 8.17
N ASN A 29 -12.46 -4.77 7.21
CA ASN A 29 -11.12 -4.73 6.65
C ASN A 29 -11.07 -3.70 5.53
N ILE A 30 -10.00 -2.91 5.49
CA ILE A 30 -9.67 -2.02 4.37
C ILE A 30 -8.31 -2.46 3.84
N GLY A 31 -8.25 -2.92 2.60
CA GLY A 31 -7.04 -3.37 1.94
C GLY A 31 -7.24 -3.37 0.44
N ASN A 32 -6.17 -3.50 -0.33
CA ASN A 32 -6.24 -3.45 -1.78
C ASN A 32 -6.88 -4.71 -2.40
N ASN A 33 -6.98 -5.80 -1.65
CA ASN A 33 -7.50 -7.10 -2.10
C ASN A 33 -6.76 -7.63 -3.35
N LYS A 34 -5.47 -7.29 -3.47
CA LYS A 34 -4.57 -7.71 -4.56
C LYS A 34 -3.15 -7.92 -4.03
N PRO A 35 -2.82 -9.12 -3.55
CA PRO A 35 -1.47 -9.42 -3.11
C PRO A 35 -0.46 -9.20 -4.23
N VAL A 36 0.64 -8.53 -3.89
CA VAL A 36 1.76 -8.27 -4.80
C VAL A 36 3.00 -8.99 -4.26
N ASN A 37 3.75 -9.63 -5.14
CA ASN A 37 5.02 -10.22 -4.78
C ASN A 37 6.01 -9.13 -4.33
N LEU A 38 6.82 -9.43 -3.31
CA LEU A 38 7.76 -8.46 -2.76
C LEU A 38 8.81 -8.01 -3.78
N LEU A 39 9.28 -8.91 -4.63
CA LEU A 39 10.24 -8.55 -5.68
C LEU A 39 9.62 -7.66 -6.76
N ASP A 40 8.34 -7.86 -7.07
CA ASP A 40 7.61 -6.96 -7.99
C ASP A 40 7.46 -5.56 -7.38
N PHE A 41 7.18 -5.48 -6.08
CA PHE A 41 7.16 -4.21 -5.36
C PHE A 41 8.52 -3.50 -5.40
N VAL A 42 9.62 -4.23 -5.16
CA VAL A 42 10.98 -3.68 -5.27
C VAL A 42 11.26 -3.20 -6.69
N ASN A 43 10.89 -3.98 -7.72
CA ASN A 43 11.04 -3.58 -9.13
C ASN A 43 10.30 -2.28 -9.46
N VAL A 44 9.11 -2.06 -8.89
CA VAL A 44 8.37 -0.81 -9.07
C VAL A 44 9.13 0.37 -8.45
N ILE A 45 9.70 0.21 -7.25
CA ILE A 45 10.53 1.24 -6.60
C ILE A 45 11.77 1.54 -7.45
N GLU A 46 12.48 0.51 -7.91
CA GLU A 46 13.65 0.67 -8.79
C GLU A 46 13.32 1.48 -10.04
N LYS A 47 12.22 1.16 -10.71
CA LYS A 47 11.75 1.90 -11.89
C LYS A 47 11.43 3.36 -11.57
N CYS A 48 10.79 3.64 -10.43
CA CYS A 48 10.44 5.00 -10.04
C CYS A 48 11.67 5.86 -9.71
N LEU A 49 12.72 5.25 -9.15
CA LEU A 49 13.96 5.91 -8.77
C LEU A 49 15.01 5.91 -9.88
N ASP A 50 14.79 5.14 -10.96
CA ASP A 50 15.77 4.86 -12.01
C ASP A 50 17.08 4.28 -11.42
N LYS A 51 16.94 3.24 -10.58
CA LYS A 51 18.02 2.61 -9.84
C LYS A 51 17.83 1.12 -9.69
N LYS A 52 18.95 0.41 -9.57
CA LYS A 52 18.98 -0.99 -9.16
C LYS A 52 19.45 -1.12 -7.72
N PHE A 53 18.77 -1.96 -6.95
CA PHE A 53 19.14 -2.26 -5.57
C PHE A 53 19.94 -3.55 -5.47
N LYS A 54 20.89 -3.56 -4.52
CA LYS A 54 21.49 -4.81 -4.08
C LYS A 54 20.51 -5.52 -3.17
N ILE A 55 20.03 -6.70 -3.58
CA ILE A 55 19.08 -7.49 -2.83
C ILE A 55 19.84 -8.53 -2.01
N GLU A 56 19.55 -8.60 -0.71
CA GLU A 56 20.05 -9.62 0.20
C GLU A 56 18.85 -10.41 0.72
N PHE A 57 18.83 -11.72 0.46
CA PHE A 57 17.79 -12.61 0.99
C PHE A 57 18.17 -13.08 2.38
N LYS A 58 17.21 -13.02 3.30
CA LYS A 58 17.33 -13.52 4.67
C LYS A 58 16.18 -14.45 5.00
N ASP A 59 16.35 -15.27 6.00
CA ASP A 59 15.29 -16.14 6.51
C ASP A 59 14.12 -15.30 7.05
N ILE A 60 12.91 -15.87 6.96
CA ILE A 60 11.71 -15.26 7.52
C ILE A 60 11.88 -15.10 9.02
N GLN A 61 11.65 -13.90 9.54
CA GLN A 61 11.75 -13.62 10.96
C GLN A 61 10.62 -14.32 11.73
N PRO A 62 10.89 -14.81 12.96
CA PRO A 62 9.85 -15.38 13.81
C PRO A 62 8.69 -14.39 14.01
N GLY A 63 7.46 -14.88 13.80
CA GLY A 63 6.25 -14.08 13.93
C GLY A 63 5.81 -13.33 12.66
N ASP A 64 6.63 -13.31 11.61
CA ASP A 64 6.20 -12.75 10.33
C ASP A 64 5.32 -13.74 9.54
N VAL A 65 4.31 -13.22 8.83
CA VAL A 65 3.41 -14.04 8.01
C VAL A 65 3.89 -14.03 6.55
N LYS A 66 3.71 -15.17 5.87
CA LYS A 66 4.14 -15.33 4.47
C LYS A 66 3.39 -14.42 3.52
N ASP A 67 2.08 -14.41 3.65
CA ASP A 67 1.16 -13.69 2.77
C ASP A 67 0.17 -12.87 3.59
N THR A 68 -0.23 -11.73 3.04
CA THR A 68 -1.35 -10.93 3.57
C THR A 68 -2.36 -10.71 2.46
N TYR A 69 -3.63 -10.82 2.82
CA TYR A 69 -4.75 -10.64 1.91
C TYR A 69 -5.96 -10.13 2.69
N ALA A 70 -6.45 -8.96 2.34
CA ALA A 70 -7.62 -8.38 3.00
C ALA A 70 -8.89 -8.82 2.28
N ASP A 71 -9.81 -9.48 2.98
CA ASP A 71 -11.18 -9.64 2.52
C ASP A 71 -11.95 -8.34 2.78
N VAL A 72 -12.28 -7.64 1.72
CA VAL A 72 -12.98 -6.34 1.74
C VAL A 72 -14.46 -6.46 1.35
N SER A 73 -15.00 -7.68 1.33
CA SER A 73 -16.36 -7.96 0.85
C SER A 73 -17.41 -7.20 1.65
N ASP A 74 -17.32 -7.20 2.98
CA ASP A 74 -18.28 -6.49 3.85
C ASP A 74 -18.26 -4.99 3.62
N LEU A 75 -17.08 -4.41 3.46
CA LEU A 75 -16.94 -2.98 3.16
C LEU A 75 -17.61 -2.62 1.83
N TYR A 76 -17.44 -3.49 0.82
CA TYR A 76 -18.08 -3.29 -0.47
C TYR A 76 -19.62 -3.46 -0.40
N LEU A 77 -20.10 -4.47 0.33
CA LEU A 77 -21.53 -4.73 0.44
C LEU A 77 -22.26 -3.55 1.10
N ASP A 78 -21.72 -3.01 2.17
CA ASP A 78 -22.37 -1.97 2.97
C ASP A 78 -22.15 -0.56 2.38
N PHE A 79 -20.96 -0.26 1.87
CA PHE A 79 -20.58 1.10 1.44
C PHE A 79 -20.30 1.25 -0.05
N LYS A 80 -20.34 0.15 -0.84
CA LYS A 80 -19.97 0.12 -2.26
C LYS A 80 -18.56 0.66 -2.53
N PHE A 81 -17.72 0.63 -1.51
CA PHE A 81 -16.34 1.11 -1.61
C PHE A 81 -15.40 -0.04 -2.02
N LYS A 82 -14.48 0.26 -2.93
CA LYS A 82 -13.33 -0.58 -3.30
C LYS A 82 -12.08 0.29 -3.45
N PRO A 83 -10.94 -0.13 -2.93
CA PRO A 83 -9.66 0.45 -3.26
C PRO A 83 -9.42 0.37 -4.78
N LYS A 84 -8.84 1.43 -5.35
CA LYS A 84 -8.66 1.57 -6.81
C LYS A 84 -7.22 1.85 -7.22
N THR A 85 -6.35 2.18 -6.25
CA THR A 85 -4.97 2.58 -6.52
C THR A 85 -4.10 1.37 -6.80
N ASN A 86 -3.49 1.32 -7.99
CA ASN A 86 -2.51 0.28 -8.29
C ASN A 86 -1.16 0.58 -7.64
N ILE A 87 -0.31 -0.45 -7.55
CA ILE A 87 0.98 -0.37 -6.86
C ILE A 87 1.93 0.64 -7.49
N GLU A 88 1.94 0.75 -8.81
CA GLU A 88 2.82 1.64 -9.56
C GLU A 88 2.50 3.10 -9.27
N PHE A 89 1.22 3.44 -9.26
CA PHE A 89 0.78 4.80 -8.95
C PHE A 89 1.04 5.15 -7.48
N GLY A 90 0.68 4.26 -6.55
CA GLY A 90 0.86 4.46 -5.12
C GLY A 90 2.33 4.64 -4.75
N VAL A 91 3.22 3.77 -5.25
CA VAL A 91 4.67 3.87 -5.02
C VAL A 91 5.24 5.16 -5.60
N ARG A 92 4.83 5.57 -6.81
CA ARG A 92 5.28 6.84 -7.40
C ARG A 92 4.92 8.04 -6.52
N LYS A 93 3.67 8.10 -6.06
CA LYS A 93 3.20 9.16 -5.16
C LYS A 93 3.97 9.17 -3.84
N PHE A 94 4.22 8.01 -3.26
CA PHE A 94 5.02 7.88 -2.05
C PHE A 94 6.45 8.39 -2.26
N ILE A 95 7.11 8.02 -3.35
CA ILE A 95 8.47 8.45 -3.67
C ILE A 95 8.52 9.95 -3.90
N ASP A 96 7.56 10.52 -4.64
CA ASP A 96 7.50 11.98 -4.86
C ASP A 96 7.35 12.73 -3.53
N TRP A 97 6.46 12.24 -2.66
CA TRP A 97 6.31 12.78 -1.31
C TRP A 97 7.62 12.67 -0.51
N TYR A 98 8.24 11.49 -0.48
CA TYR A 98 9.47 11.23 0.26
C TYR A 98 10.61 12.16 -0.16
N LEU A 99 10.84 12.30 -1.46
CA LEU A 99 11.89 13.16 -2.01
C LEU A 99 11.65 14.64 -1.66
N ASN A 100 10.41 15.08 -1.72
CA ASN A 100 10.03 16.45 -1.39
C ASN A 100 10.13 16.74 0.11
N TYR A 101 9.59 15.85 0.94
CA TYR A 101 9.57 16.00 2.40
C TYR A 101 10.98 16.02 3.00
N TYR A 102 11.81 15.05 2.63
CA TYR A 102 13.18 14.96 3.11
C TYR A 102 14.18 15.81 2.30
N LYS A 103 13.72 16.57 1.31
CA LYS A 103 14.55 17.40 0.42
C LYS A 103 15.70 16.60 -0.23
N VAL A 104 15.46 15.33 -0.51
CA VAL A 104 16.43 14.43 -1.14
C VAL A 104 16.47 14.72 -2.62
N LYS A 105 17.61 15.19 -3.13
CA LYS A 105 17.79 15.36 -4.57
C LYS A 105 17.95 13.98 -5.22
N LYS A 106 17.19 13.70 -6.29
CA LYS A 106 17.23 12.41 -7.03
C LYS A 106 18.66 11.94 -7.37
N TRP A 107 19.57 12.86 -7.66
CA TRP A 107 20.97 12.53 -7.95
C TRP A 107 21.80 12.14 -6.71
N LYS A 108 21.42 12.56 -5.50
CA LYS A 108 22.09 12.15 -4.25
C LYS A 108 21.80 10.72 -3.82
N LEU A 109 20.82 10.09 -4.44
CA LEU A 109 20.53 8.67 -4.27
C LEU A 109 21.54 7.78 -5.03
N LYS A 110 22.62 8.30 -5.61
CA LYS A 110 23.76 7.48 -6.02
C LYS A 110 24.42 6.97 -4.75
N LEU A 111 24.07 5.74 -4.38
CA LEU A 111 24.72 5.02 -3.30
C LEU A 111 26.16 4.72 -3.71
N GLU A 112 27.07 5.04 -2.82
CA GLU A 112 28.43 4.52 -2.81
C GLU A 112 28.43 2.99 -2.71
#